data_5853abe94bef52ce441ab21595bbab4a
#
_entry.id   5853abe94bef52ce441ab21595bbab4a
#
_cell.length_a   1.000
_cell.length_b   1.000
_cell.length_c   1.000
_cell.angle_alpha   90.00
_cell.angle_beta   90.00
_cell.angle_gamma   90.00
#
_symmetry.space_group_name_H-M   'P 1'
#
loop_
_entity.id
_entity.type
_entity.pdbx_description
1 polymer ?
#
loop_
_entity_poly.entity_id
_entity_poly.type
_entity_poly.pdbx_seq_one_letter_code
_entity_poly.pdbx_strand_id
1 'polypeptide(L)'
;MFQNFRLSMAWLHTWFGLVLGFVLMAVFFFGSLSVFDREIDRWAIPSTRFEPQPMPSFDKMLLPVFQDMKPSAQSIEQARSRVSGPMADSFPVVKSWGAYTTHRDPVLSLFSSYELPNAKDPEDSVFGDRTIDPRNGRLLPDDHLKIGSQFFYPLHYSLHLEWKNLGYFIVGFSALVMLVALVSGVVMHRKIFRELFTFRPRKHTQRSTLDLHNLTGVVALPFHFIFAFSGLVIFGSIYFPITDTQLKPLHDLHEKYEAMETGLPHDRAGVPGTLASVDAMVAEAKRRWAARDMAGDVGFLSVQHVGDANSYVSVYRAGTDRIALTGEGIHFKASTGEVLREDPPLTPVASVNTFLTGLHLQHFRHWLLRWLYVLGGLSGCACIATGFVFFVEKRKRQHAKQERGGARWVDAFAVSTVTGMLVATLAMLIGNRLLPDDLPARGDWEKYIFCGAWLLAFAHAIWRTAPVAEARMAPAWAEQCWAVAAMAVAAVLLNWATTGDHLLRTIGQGYWPVAGVDLFMLASAAVAVMAARKLGRRAGMAPAVARPRAAAAGVEESARA
;
A
#
# COMPACT_ATOMS: atom_id res chain seq x y z
N MET A 1 6.94 3.39 -39.07
CA MET A 1 6.67 4.50 -38.11
C MET A 1 5.29 5.06 -38.41
N PHE A 2 4.49 5.37 -37.39
CA PHE A 2 3.09 5.74 -37.59
C PHE A 2 2.98 7.12 -38.23
N GLN A 3 2.27 7.21 -39.32
CA GLN A 3 2.02 8.48 -40.05
C GLN A 3 0.95 9.36 -39.34
N ASN A 4 0.28 8.83 -38.28
CA ASN A 4 -0.79 9.50 -37.59
C ASN A 4 -0.53 9.43 -36.08
N PHE A 5 -0.39 10.62 -35.44
CA PHE A 5 -0.16 10.79 -33.99
C PHE A 5 -1.15 9.98 -33.12
N ARG A 6 -2.43 9.97 -33.50
CA ARG A 6 -3.46 9.21 -32.76
C ARG A 6 -3.23 7.70 -32.76
N LEU A 7 -2.74 7.14 -33.88
CA LEU A 7 -2.41 5.72 -33.96
C LEU A 7 -1.19 5.39 -33.11
N SER A 8 -0.21 6.29 -33.03
CA SER A 8 0.94 6.17 -32.14
C SER A 8 0.50 6.15 -30.67
N MET A 9 -0.38 7.06 -30.28
CA MET A 9 -0.94 7.11 -28.91
C MET A 9 -1.75 5.84 -28.59
N ALA A 10 -2.54 5.32 -29.54
CA ALA A 10 -3.29 4.08 -29.35
C ALA A 10 -2.38 2.85 -29.21
N TRP A 11 -1.27 2.81 -29.94
CA TRP A 11 -0.27 1.77 -29.81
C TRP A 11 0.40 1.82 -28.43
N LEU A 12 0.84 3.00 -28.03
CA LEU A 12 1.52 3.27 -26.75
C LEU A 12 0.62 2.89 -25.57
N HIS A 13 -0.62 3.40 -25.56
CA HIS A 13 -1.62 3.07 -24.55
C HIS A 13 -1.86 1.55 -24.44
N THR A 14 -2.00 0.87 -25.60
CA THR A 14 -2.30 -0.56 -25.61
C THR A 14 -1.14 -1.39 -25.05
N TRP A 15 0.08 -1.13 -25.47
CA TRP A 15 1.23 -1.96 -25.10
C TRP A 15 1.73 -1.64 -23.70
N PHE A 16 1.83 -0.37 -23.34
CA PHE A 16 2.21 0.03 -21.99
C PHE A 16 1.15 -0.39 -20.99
N GLY A 17 -0.14 -0.17 -21.30
CA GLY A 17 -1.25 -0.62 -20.46
C GLY A 17 -1.31 -2.15 -20.32
N LEU A 18 -0.89 -2.92 -21.34
CA LEU A 18 -0.82 -4.37 -21.23
C LEU A 18 0.34 -4.83 -20.36
N VAL A 19 1.56 -4.38 -20.66
CA VAL A 19 2.79 -4.89 -20.00
C VAL A 19 2.84 -4.45 -18.53
N LEU A 20 2.64 -3.16 -18.27
CA LEU A 20 2.71 -2.62 -16.91
C LEU A 20 1.36 -2.66 -16.16
N GLY A 21 0.28 -2.95 -16.85
CA GLY A 21 -1.03 -3.12 -16.23
C GLY A 21 -1.07 -4.23 -15.19
N PHE A 22 -0.25 -5.27 -15.31
CA PHE A 22 -0.15 -6.33 -14.30
C PHE A 22 0.45 -5.79 -12.98
N VAL A 23 1.50 -4.98 -13.08
CA VAL A 23 2.09 -4.32 -11.91
C VAL A 23 1.12 -3.28 -11.35
N LEU A 24 0.57 -2.42 -12.22
CA LEU A 24 -0.39 -1.38 -11.81
C LEU A 24 -1.63 -1.96 -11.14
N MET A 25 -2.09 -3.14 -11.55
CA MET A 25 -3.22 -3.81 -10.89
C MET A 25 -2.91 -4.14 -9.43
N ALA A 26 -1.72 -4.68 -9.15
CA ALA A 26 -1.28 -4.94 -7.78
C ALA A 26 -1.11 -3.63 -6.99
N VAL A 27 -0.47 -2.63 -7.58
CA VAL A 27 -0.26 -1.31 -6.96
C VAL A 27 -1.60 -0.66 -6.61
N PHE A 28 -2.58 -0.62 -7.52
CA PHE A 28 -3.91 -0.05 -7.25
C PHE A 28 -4.70 -0.84 -6.21
N PHE A 29 -4.66 -2.17 -6.29
CA PHE A 29 -5.39 -3.01 -5.36
C PHE A 29 -4.84 -2.89 -3.94
N PHE A 30 -3.54 -3.09 -3.75
CA PHE A 30 -2.93 -2.98 -2.43
C PHE A 30 -2.92 -1.54 -1.91
N GLY A 31 -2.78 -0.53 -2.79
CA GLY A 31 -2.98 0.86 -2.43
C GLY A 31 -4.39 1.17 -1.94
N SER A 32 -5.42 0.54 -2.52
CA SER A 32 -6.80 0.67 -2.03
C SER A 32 -7.00 0.02 -0.66
N LEU A 33 -6.34 -1.11 -0.39
CA LEU A 33 -6.37 -1.77 0.93
C LEU A 33 -5.59 -0.97 1.96
N SER A 34 -4.47 -0.34 1.57
CA SER A 34 -3.61 0.44 2.45
C SER A 34 -4.30 1.69 3.03
N VAL A 35 -5.39 2.17 2.40
CA VAL A 35 -6.24 3.21 2.99
C VAL A 35 -6.77 2.80 4.36
N PHE A 36 -7.00 1.51 4.57
CA PHE A 36 -7.50 0.89 5.80
C PHE A 36 -6.52 -0.15 6.37
N ASP A 37 -5.22 0.07 6.22
CA ASP A 37 -4.16 -0.84 6.67
C ASP A 37 -4.25 -1.15 8.17
N ARG A 38 -4.50 -0.13 8.99
CA ARG A 38 -4.61 -0.26 10.45
C ARG A 38 -5.88 -0.98 10.88
N GLU A 39 -6.96 -0.81 10.17
CA GLU A 39 -8.21 -1.54 10.39
C GLU A 39 -8.04 -3.03 10.03
N ILE A 40 -7.27 -3.34 8.98
CA ILE A 40 -6.90 -4.71 8.62
C ILE A 40 -5.98 -5.33 9.70
N ASP A 41 -5.01 -4.57 10.22
CA ASP A 41 -4.16 -5.03 11.32
C ASP A 41 -4.96 -5.37 12.58
N ARG A 42 -5.96 -4.55 12.95
CA ARG A 42 -6.86 -4.83 14.08
C ARG A 42 -7.71 -6.08 13.85
N TRP A 43 -8.16 -6.28 12.61
CA TRP A 43 -8.86 -7.51 12.25
C TRP A 43 -7.94 -8.72 12.40
N ALA A 44 -6.69 -8.60 11.96
CA ALA A 44 -5.71 -9.69 11.97
C ALA A 44 -5.18 -10.03 13.37
N ILE A 45 -5.05 -9.02 14.26
CA ILE A 45 -4.44 -9.17 15.61
C ILE A 45 -5.48 -8.82 16.68
N PRO A 46 -6.25 -9.80 17.21
CA PRO A 46 -7.33 -9.55 18.16
C PRO A 46 -6.91 -8.84 19.44
N SER A 47 -5.67 -9.06 19.91
CA SER A 47 -5.12 -8.38 21.09
C SER A 47 -5.01 -6.86 20.96
N THR A 48 -5.13 -6.32 19.73
CA THR A 48 -5.09 -4.89 19.43
C THR A 48 -6.48 -4.27 19.23
N ARG A 49 -7.57 -5.00 19.50
CA ARG A 49 -8.95 -4.56 19.28
C ARG A 49 -9.45 -3.70 20.43
N PHE A 50 -8.91 -2.50 20.56
CA PHE A 50 -9.35 -1.46 21.48
C PHE A 50 -9.24 -0.09 20.81
N GLU A 51 -9.87 0.93 21.42
CA GLU A 51 -9.85 2.28 20.85
C GLU A 51 -8.47 2.93 20.99
N PRO A 52 -8.02 3.73 20.00
CA PRO A 52 -6.79 4.49 20.09
C PRO A 52 -6.77 5.38 21.32
N GLN A 53 -5.63 5.42 21.98
CA GLN A 53 -5.40 6.22 23.19
C GLN A 53 -4.42 7.35 22.87
N PRO A 54 -4.47 8.49 23.59
CA PRO A 54 -3.40 9.47 23.55
C PRO A 54 -2.09 8.84 24.05
N MET A 55 -0.96 9.45 23.69
CA MET A 55 0.35 8.99 24.15
C MET A 55 0.39 8.99 25.69
N PRO A 56 0.72 7.86 26.34
CA PRO A 56 0.75 7.75 27.79
C PRO A 56 1.94 8.52 28.39
N SER A 57 2.00 8.59 29.72
CA SER A 57 3.12 9.21 30.45
C SER A 57 4.45 8.59 30.03
N PHE A 58 5.35 9.44 29.56
CA PHE A 58 6.71 9.01 29.24
C PHE A 58 7.45 8.57 30.50
N ASP A 59 7.46 9.42 31.53
CA ASP A 59 8.25 9.21 32.73
C ASP A 59 7.84 7.96 33.52
N LYS A 60 6.52 7.67 33.58
CA LYS A 60 6.00 6.56 34.36
C LYS A 60 5.87 5.25 33.59
N MET A 61 5.54 5.32 32.30
CA MET A 61 5.21 4.12 31.51
C MET A 61 6.26 3.81 30.46
N LEU A 62 6.70 4.81 29.67
CA LEU A 62 7.58 4.54 28.53
C LEU A 62 9.04 4.41 28.93
N LEU A 63 9.52 5.25 29.85
CA LEU A 63 10.92 5.25 30.26
C LEU A 63 11.40 3.88 30.79
N PRO A 64 10.65 3.16 31.66
CA PRO A 64 11.06 1.82 32.08
C PRO A 64 11.17 0.83 30.91
N VAL A 65 10.25 0.92 29.93
CA VAL A 65 10.28 0.06 28.75
C VAL A 65 11.50 0.37 27.89
N PHE A 66 11.82 1.65 27.68
CA PHE A 66 13.00 2.06 26.91
C PHE A 66 14.30 1.62 27.56
N GLN A 67 14.40 1.72 28.89
CA GLN A 67 15.58 1.28 29.62
C GLN A 67 15.85 -0.23 29.50
N ASP A 68 14.79 -1.01 29.30
CA ASP A 68 14.85 -2.48 29.15
C ASP A 68 14.96 -2.94 27.70
N MET A 69 14.77 -2.02 26.74
CA MET A 69 14.86 -2.33 25.30
C MET A 69 16.29 -2.69 24.90
N LYS A 70 16.39 -3.73 24.06
CA LYS A 70 17.62 -4.16 23.42
C LYS A 70 17.34 -4.48 21.95
N PRO A 71 18.33 -4.33 21.05
CA PRO A 71 18.18 -4.77 19.68
C PRO A 71 17.97 -6.30 19.64
N SER A 72 17.23 -6.78 18.66
CA SER A 72 17.04 -8.22 18.49
C SER A 72 18.35 -8.89 18.06
N ALA A 73 18.49 -10.19 18.36
CA ALA A 73 19.64 -10.98 17.91
C ALA A 73 19.79 -10.95 16.38
N GLN A 74 18.67 -10.94 15.65
CA GLN A 74 18.66 -10.81 14.20
C GLN A 74 19.17 -9.44 13.72
N SER A 75 18.76 -8.35 14.36
CA SER A 75 19.24 -7.00 14.04
C SER A 75 20.75 -6.87 14.29
N ILE A 76 21.25 -7.47 15.37
CA ILE A 76 22.68 -7.53 15.69
C ILE A 76 23.44 -8.31 14.61
N GLU A 77 22.94 -9.48 14.21
CA GLU A 77 23.59 -10.31 13.20
C GLU A 77 23.64 -9.62 11.83
N GLN A 78 22.56 -8.95 11.44
CA GLN A 78 22.54 -8.13 10.22
C GLN A 78 23.54 -6.97 10.28
N ALA A 79 23.72 -6.38 11.45
CA ALA A 79 24.68 -5.29 11.66
C ALA A 79 26.13 -5.72 11.51
N ARG A 80 26.47 -6.99 11.77
CA ARG A 80 27.86 -7.52 11.65
C ARG A 80 28.47 -7.30 10.28
N SER A 81 27.68 -7.32 9.22
CA SER A 81 28.16 -7.08 7.85
C SER A 81 28.52 -5.62 7.58
N ARG A 82 28.08 -4.70 8.45
CA ARG A 82 28.21 -3.25 8.32
C ARG A 82 29.36 -2.66 9.16
N VAL A 83 30.03 -3.49 9.95
CA VAL A 83 31.18 -3.06 10.77
C VAL A 83 32.50 -3.45 10.16
N SER A 84 33.58 -2.70 10.50
CA SER A 84 34.95 -2.93 10.08
C SER A 84 35.79 -3.58 11.19
N GLY A 85 35.27 -4.64 11.81
CA GLY A 85 35.96 -5.33 12.91
C GLY A 85 34.98 -5.98 13.91
N PRO A 86 35.49 -6.50 15.04
CA PRO A 86 34.60 -7.07 16.06
C PRO A 86 33.76 -5.96 16.70
N MET A 87 32.50 -6.26 17.02
CA MET A 87 31.67 -5.37 17.82
C MET A 87 32.29 -5.19 19.22
N ALA A 88 32.28 -3.95 19.70
CA ALA A 88 32.81 -3.64 21.04
C ALA A 88 31.97 -4.30 22.13
N ASP A 89 32.61 -4.68 23.23
CA ASP A 89 31.94 -5.28 24.41
C ASP A 89 30.92 -4.32 25.07
N SER A 90 31.08 -3.01 24.85
CA SER A 90 30.18 -1.95 25.34
C SER A 90 28.90 -1.80 24.51
N PHE A 91 28.77 -2.54 23.43
CA PHE A 91 27.51 -2.56 22.64
C PHE A 91 26.40 -3.31 23.41
N PRO A 92 25.14 -2.80 23.43
CA PRO A 92 24.64 -1.63 22.69
C PRO A 92 24.66 -0.32 23.48
N VAL A 93 25.19 0.76 22.86
CA VAL A 93 25.05 2.12 23.38
C VAL A 93 23.83 2.78 22.74
N VAL A 94 22.91 3.28 23.58
CA VAL A 94 21.67 3.90 23.09
C VAL A 94 21.97 5.26 22.45
N LYS A 95 21.59 5.45 21.19
CA LYS A 95 21.68 6.72 20.45
C LYS A 95 20.41 7.54 20.67
N SER A 96 19.24 6.92 20.43
CA SER A 96 17.95 7.61 20.58
C SER A 96 16.82 6.68 21.00
N TRP A 97 15.78 7.27 21.58
CA TRP A 97 14.47 6.67 21.80
C TRP A 97 13.41 7.39 20.99
N GLY A 98 12.36 6.67 20.56
CA GLY A 98 11.22 7.26 19.91
C GLY A 98 9.93 6.51 20.17
N ALA A 99 8.84 7.25 20.31
CA ALA A 99 7.48 6.75 20.49
C ALA A 99 6.58 7.35 19.42
N TYR A 100 5.80 6.50 18.76
CA TYR A 100 4.94 6.89 17.67
C TYR A 100 3.53 6.35 17.84
N THR A 101 2.53 7.20 17.65
CA THR A 101 1.12 6.82 17.65
C THR A 101 0.34 7.57 16.58
N THR A 102 -0.76 7.00 16.14
CA THR A 102 -1.72 7.65 15.25
C THR A 102 -3.14 7.49 15.79
N HIS A 103 -4.05 8.36 15.35
CA HIS A 103 -5.47 8.26 15.69
C HIS A 103 -6.15 6.98 15.16
N ARG A 104 -5.50 6.23 14.26
CA ARG A 104 -6.01 4.98 13.67
C ARG A 104 -5.43 3.74 14.31
N ASP A 105 -4.32 3.87 15.02
CA ASP A 105 -3.60 2.75 15.61
C ASP A 105 -3.84 2.73 17.13
N PRO A 106 -4.44 1.68 17.68
CA PRO A 106 -4.66 1.58 19.12
C PRO A 106 -3.38 1.31 19.90
N VAL A 107 -2.35 0.77 19.24
CA VAL A 107 -1.09 0.41 19.86
C VAL A 107 -0.09 1.56 19.76
N LEU A 108 0.86 1.58 20.69
CA LEU A 108 1.99 2.50 20.67
C LEU A 108 3.24 1.76 20.20
N SER A 109 3.86 2.27 19.14
CA SER A 109 5.13 1.74 18.65
C SER A 109 6.28 2.50 19.30
N LEU A 110 7.19 1.76 19.93
CA LEU A 110 8.44 2.26 20.52
C LEU A 110 9.60 1.77 19.68
N PHE A 111 10.58 2.61 19.48
CA PHE A 111 11.85 2.22 18.86
C PHE A 111 13.03 2.84 19.61
N SER A 112 14.13 2.12 19.59
CA SER A 112 15.41 2.55 20.12
C SER A 112 16.47 2.36 19.06
N SER A 113 17.29 3.37 18.80
CA SER A 113 18.48 3.22 17.96
C SER A 113 19.73 3.11 18.83
N TYR A 114 20.67 2.30 18.37
CA TYR A 114 21.91 2.01 19.06
C TYR A 114 23.07 2.34 18.15
N GLU A 115 24.10 2.94 18.72
CA GLU A 115 25.35 3.21 18.01
C GLU A 115 25.95 1.89 17.52
N LEU A 116 26.46 1.87 16.32
CA LEU A 116 27.15 0.71 15.74
C LEU A 116 28.65 0.98 15.77
N PRO A 117 29.38 0.42 16.77
CA PRO A 117 30.82 0.65 16.89
C PRO A 117 31.55 0.14 15.65
N ASN A 118 32.54 0.91 15.18
CA ASN A 118 33.30 0.59 13.97
C ASN A 118 32.45 0.42 12.70
N ALA A 119 31.33 1.11 12.63
CA ALA A 119 30.49 1.12 11.42
C ALA A 119 31.31 1.63 10.21
N LYS A 120 31.05 1.05 9.04
CA LYS A 120 31.64 1.52 7.78
C LYS A 120 31.10 2.89 7.39
N ASP A 121 29.86 3.16 7.76
CA ASP A 121 29.20 4.44 7.67
C ASP A 121 28.94 4.94 9.10
N PRO A 122 29.45 6.12 9.50
CA PRO A 122 29.25 6.67 10.85
C PRO A 122 27.78 6.90 11.23
N GLU A 123 26.91 7.09 10.24
CA GLU A 123 25.46 7.25 10.42
C GLU A 123 24.73 5.94 10.73
N ASP A 124 25.36 4.79 10.47
CA ASP A 124 24.75 3.49 10.66
C ASP A 124 24.36 3.23 12.12
N SER A 125 23.20 2.65 12.29
CA SER A 125 22.63 2.32 13.61
C SER A 125 21.96 0.95 13.58
N VAL A 126 21.83 0.34 14.75
CA VAL A 126 21.01 -0.86 14.95
C VAL A 126 19.72 -0.45 15.64
N PHE A 127 18.60 -0.99 15.21
CA PHE A 127 17.30 -0.66 15.75
C PHE A 127 16.71 -1.80 16.57
N GLY A 128 16.05 -1.44 17.67
CA GLY A 128 15.14 -2.30 18.40
C GLY A 128 13.77 -1.64 18.39
N ASP A 129 12.74 -2.41 18.19
CA ASP A 129 11.35 -1.97 18.22
C ASP A 129 10.53 -2.79 19.20
N ARG A 130 9.49 -2.20 19.75
CA ARG A 130 8.50 -2.84 20.61
C ARG A 130 7.14 -2.21 20.36
N THR A 131 6.12 -3.03 20.48
CA THR A 131 4.73 -2.56 20.46
C THR A 131 4.12 -2.76 21.84
N ILE A 132 3.49 -1.72 22.38
CA ILE A 132 2.85 -1.79 23.70
C ILE A 132 1.37 -1.41 23.64
N ASP A 133 0.63 -1.93 24.63
CA ASP A 133 -0.71 -1.46 24.95
C ASP A 133 -0.60 -0.15 25.76
N PRO A 134 -1.00 1.00 25.21
CA PRO A 134 -0.82 2.30 25.87
C PRO A 134 -1.68 2.47 27.12
N ARG A 135 -2.65 1.57 27.38
CA ARG A 135 -3.52 1.62 28.56
C ARG A 135 -2.82 1.13 29.82
N ASN A 136 -1.85 0.21 29.69
CA ASN A 136 -1.22 -0.47 30.82
C ASN A 136 0.29 -0.73 30.66
N GLY A 137 0.88 -0.35 29.52
CA GLY A 137 2.30 -0.55 29.23
C GLY A 137 2.70 -1.99 28.90
N ARG A 138 1.72 -2.92 28.78
CA ARG A 138 2.03 -4.32 28.46
C ARG A 138 2.63 -4.44 27.06
N LEU A 139 3.73 -5.18 26.95
CA LEU A 139 4.29 -5.55 25.67
C LEU A 139 3.31 -6.44 24.91
N LEU A 140 3.09 -6.11 23.65
CA LEU A 140 2.32 -6.94 22.73
C LEU A 140 3.27 -7.85 21.96
N PRO A 141 2.82 -9.05 21.55
CA PRO A 141 3.64 -9.95 20.76
C PRO A 141 4.09 -9.30 19.45
N ASP A 142 5.39 -9.36 19.15
CA ASP A 142 6.00 -8.82 17.92
C ASP A 142 6.05 -9.86 16.79
N ASP A 143 5.68 -11.11 17.06
CA ASP A 143 5.71 -12.24 16.14
C ASP A 143 4.49 -12.32 15.20
N HIS A 144 3.46 -11.54 15.45
CA HIS A 144 2.29 -11.45 14.60
C HIS A 144 2.48 -10.41 13.49
N LEU A 145 2.36 -10.85 12.24
CA LEU A 145 2.45 -9.95 11.10
C LEU A 145 1.28 -8.94 11.10
N LYS A 146 1.59 -7.67 11.05
CA LYS A 146 0.63 -6.61 10.76
C LYS A 146 0.32 -6.64 9.26
N ILE A 147 -0.67 -7.45 8.87
CA ILE A 147 -0.96 -7.79 7.46
C ILE A 147 -1.23 -6.56 6.63
N GLY A 148 -1.96 -5.58 7.16
CA GLY A 148 -2.27 -4.32 6.47
C GLY A 148 -1.01 -3.48 6.27
N SER A 149 -0.37 -3.08 7.37
CA SER A 149 0.70 -2.10 7.36
C SER A 149 2.08 -2.67 7.02
N GLN A 150 2.38 -3.94 7.35
CA GLN A 150 3.69 -4.54 7.10
C GLN A 150 3.72 -5.45 5.87
N PHE A 151 2.56 -5.81 5.28
CA PHE A 151 2.53 -6.65 4.11
C PHE A 151 1.79 -6.02 2.92
N PHE A 152 0.52 -5.64 3.05
CA PHE A 152 -0.21 -5.05 1.93
C PHE A 152 0.31 -3.66 1.54
N TYR A 153 0.62 -2.82 2.51
CA TYR A 153 1.16 -1.51 2.23
C TYR A 153 2.52 -1.55 1.51
N PRO A 154 3.53 -2.35 1.90
CA PRO A 154 4.76 -2.52 1.13
C PRO A 154 4.56 -3.13 -0.26
N LEU A 155 3.57 -4.01 -0.48
CA LEU A 155 3.23 -4.48 -1.83
C LEU A 155 2.80 -3.34 -2.76
N HIS A 156 2.21 -2.27 -2.22
CA HIS A 156 1.81 -1.11 -2.99
C HIS A 156 3.00 -0.32 -3.54
N TYR A 157 4.04 -0.08 -2.74
CA TYR A 157 5.12 0.85 -3.11
C TYR A 157 6.45 0.19 -3.46
N SER A 158 6.70 -1.06 -3.01
CA SER A 158 7.98 -1.75 -3.21
C SER A 158 7.85 -3.18 -3.73
N LEU A 159 6.63 -3.74 -3.82
CA LEU A 159 6.39 -5.15 -4.20
C LEU A 159 7.18 -6.15 -3.33
N HIS A 160 7.64 -5.76 -2.14
CA HIS A 160 8.62 -6.48 -1.32
C HIS A 160 9.94 -6.83 -2.04
N LEU A 161 10.31 -6.08 -3.08
CA LEU A 161 11.57 -6.25 -3.80
C LEU A 161 12.58 -5.19 -3.32
N GLU A 162 13.17 -5.43 -2.16
CA GLU A 162 14.03 -4.45 -1.48
C GLU A 162 15.45 -4.36 -2.06
N TRP A 163 15.90 -5.42 -2.75
CA TRP A 163 17.24 -5.45 -3.31
C TRP A 163 17.50 -4.25 -4.23
N LYS A 164 18.44 -3.39 -3.83
CA LYS A 164 18.81 -2.14 -4.53
C LYS A 164 17.60 -1.28 -4.93
N ASN A 165 16.58 -1.24 -4.10
CA ASN A 165 15.34 -0.51 -4.35
C ASN A 165 14.59 -0.93 -5.64
N LEU A 166 14.80 -2.16 -6.11
CA LEU A 166 14.25 -2.63 -7.39
C LEU A 166 12.74 -2.45 -7.47
N GLY A 167 12.03 -2.78 -6.40
CA GLY A 167 10.57 -2.63 -6.34
C GLY A 167 10.12 -1.18 -6.49
N TYR A 168 10.81 -0.24 -5.83
CA TYR A 168 10.53 1.19 -5.97
C TYR A 168 10.68 1.67 -7.41
N PHE A 169 11.75 1.25 -8.11
CA PHE A 169 11.95 1.58 -9.52
C PHE A 169 10.87 0.99 -10.43
N ILE A 170 10.46 -0.27 -10.20
CA ILE A 170 9.38 -0.92 -10.97
C ILE A 170 8.06 -0.19 -10.76
N VAL A 171 7.69 0.12 -9.52
CA VAL A 171 6.46 0.84 -9.18
C VAL A 171 6.50 2.26 -9.72
N GLY A 172 7.61 2.99 -9.53
CA GLY A 172 7.79 4.35 -10.05
C GLY A 172 7.71 4.43 -11.57
N PHE A 173 8.37 3.51 -12.27
CA PHE A 173 8.26 3.43 -13.73
C PHE A 173 6.83 3.12 -14.17
N SER A 174 6.13 2.24 -13.44
CA SER A 174 4.71 1.93 -13.71
C SER A 174 3.81 3.15 -13.48
N ALA A 175 4.07 3.95 -12.43
CA ALA A 175 3.35 5.20 -12.17
C ALA A 175 3.60 6.24 -13.28
N LEU A 176 4.84 6.37 -13.77
CA LEU A 176 5.16 7.25 -14.91
C LEU A 176 4.39 6.81 -16.16
N VAL A 177 4.39 5.51 -16.45
CA VAL A 177 3.64 4.95 -17.59
C VAL A 177 2.13 5.12 -17.39
N MET A 178 1.63 5.07 -16.17
CA MET A 178 0.23 5.40 -15.89
C MET A 178 -0.12 6.83 -16.30
N LEU A 179 0.72 7.82 -15.99
CA LEU A 179 0.52 9.21 -16.45
C LEU A 179 0.48 9.29 -17.98
N VAL A 180 1.40 8.60 -18.67
CA VAL A 180 1.40 8.51 -20.14
C VAL A 180 0.12 7.83 -20.66
N ALA A 181 -0.35 6.78 -19.97
CA ALA A 181 -1.58 6.08 -20.34
C ALA A 181 -2.82 6.98 -20.17
N LEU A 182 -2.91 7.78 -19.12
CA LEU A 182 -3.98 8.75 -18.92
C LEU A 182 -4.03 9.79 -20.04
N VAL A 183 -2.89 10.41 -20.36
CA VAL A 183 -2.77 11.40 -21.45
C VAL A 183 -3.13 10.78 -22.80
N SER A 184 -2.54 9.62 -23.13
CA SER A 184 -2.81 8.93 -24.40
C SER A 184 -4.26 8.48 -24.52
N GLY A 185 -4.89 8.04 -23.42
CA GLY A 185 -6.31 7.69 -23.34
C GLY A 185 -7.21 8.87 -23.70
N VAL A 186 -6.96 10.02 -23.11
CA VAL A 186 -7.71 11.26 -23.41
C VAL A 186 -7.53 11.67 -24.87
N VAL A 187 -6.28 11.65 -25.40
CA VAL A 187 -5.96 12.01 -26.80
C VAL A 187 -6.66 11.08 -27.80
N MET A 188 -6.78 9.78 -27.48
CA MET A 188 -7.46 8.80 -28.36
C MET A 188 -8.97 9.06 -28.47
N HIS A 189 -9.61 9.48 -27.40
CA HIS A 189 -11.06 9.58 -27.28
C HIS A 189 -11.59 10.99 -27.48
N ARG A 190 -11.71 11.45 -28.75
CA ARG A 190 -12.21 12.81 -29.10
C ARG A 190 -13.61 13.14 -28.53
N LYS A 191 -14.41 12.13 -28.20
CA LYS A 191 -15.79 12.28 -27.71
C LYS A 191 -15.95 11.85 -26.25
N ILE A 192 -14.85 11.88 -25.48
CA ILE A 192 -14.76 11.30 -24.14
C ILE A 192 -15.88 11.83 -23.22
N PHE A 193 -16.13 13.13 -23.21
CA PHE A 193 -17.16 13.73 -22.35
C PHE A 193 -18.60 13.48 -22.88
N ARG A 194 -18.79 13.34 -24.21
CA ARG A 194 -20.10 13.07 -24.79
C ARG A 194 -20.54 11.61 -24.57
N GLU A 195 -19.61 10.69 -24.50
CA GLU A 195 -19.86 9.27 -24.33
C GLU A 195 -19.60 8.78 -22.90
N LEU A 196 -19.30 9.69 -21.96
CA LEU A 196 -18.90 9.38 -20.58
C LEU A 196 -19.89 8.45 -19.86
N PHE A 197 -21.19 8.75 -19.95
CA PHE A 197 -22.23 7.98 -19.26
C PHE A 197 -22.87 6.89 -20.13
N THR A 198 -22.27 6.54 -21.27
CA THR A 198 -22.80 5.49 -22.16
C THR A 198 -22.26 4.12 -21.79
N PHE A 199 -22.77 3.52 -20.71
CA PHE A 199 -22.49 2.13 -20.36
C PHE A 199 -23.56 1.18 -20.90
N ARG A 200 -23.17 0.20 -21.72
CA ARG A 200 -24.06 -0.76 -22.38
C ARG A 200 -23.79 -2.19 -21.90
N PRO A 201 -24.28 -2.58 -20.72
CA PRO A 201 -23.94 -3.86 -20.08
C PRO A 201 -24.50 -5.10 -20.80
N ARG A 202 -25.53 -4.91 -21.66
CA ARG A 202 -26.20 -5.98 -22.43
C ARG A 202 -25.60 -6.22 -23.83
N LYS A 203 -24.62 -5.39 -24.26
CA LYS A 203 -23.91 -5.58 -25.54
C LYS A 203 -22.85 -6.69 -25.43
N HIS A 204 -22.21 -7.04 -26.56
CA HIS A 204 -21.10 -8.00 -26.59
C HIS A 204 -20.01 -7.65 -25.59
N THR A 205 -19.32 -8.66 -25.05
CA THR A 205 -18.27 -8.52 -24.04
C THR A 205 -17.26 -7.42 -24.40
N GLN A 206 -16.73 -7.45 -25.62
CA GLN A 206 -15.79 -6.44 -26.11
C GLN A 206 -16.32 -5.00 -26.01
N ARG A 207 -17.61 -4.75 -26.30
CA ARG A 207 -18.19 -3.40 -26.24
C ARG A 207 -18.48 -3.00 -24.79
N SER A 208 -19.04 -3.88 -23.99
CA SER A 208 -19.37 -3.56 -22.60
C SER A 208 -18.10 -3.36 -21.73
N THR A 209 -17.02 -4.10 -22.01
CA THR A 209 -15.73 -3.88 -21.31
C THR A 209 -15.07 -2.58 -21.74
N LEU A 210 -15.13 -2.20 -23.02
CA LEU A 210 -14.63 -0.91 -23.49
C LEU A 210 -15.41 0.26 -22.85
N ASP A 211 -16.76 0.16 -22.82
CA ASP A 211 -17.59 1.19 -22.20
C ASP A 211 -17.26 1.33 -20.70
N LEU A 212 -17.04 0.22 -19.98
CA LEU A 212 -16.67 0.25 -18.56
C LEU A 212 -15.24 0.77 -18.34
N HIS A 213 -14.27 0.38 -19.20
CA HIS A 213 -12.92 0.90 -19.17
C HIS A 213 -12.92 2.44 -19.30
N ASN A 214 -13.65 2.95 -20.30
CA ASN A 214 -13.76 4.39 -20.52
C ASN A 214 -14.45 5.10 -19.33
N LEU A 215 -15.55 4.55 -18.84
CA LEU A 215 -16.29 5.13 -17.72
C LEU A 215 -15.43 5.22 -16.46
N THR A 216 -14.81 4.11 -16.06
CA THR A 216 -13.97 4.08 -14.85
C THR A 216 -12.70 4.91 -15.01
N GLY A 217 -12.07 4.88 -16.19
CA GLY A 217 -10.88 5.68 -16.48
C GLY A 217 -11.13 7.19 -16.47
N VAL A 218 -12.30 7.64 -16.95
CA VAL A 218 -12.60 9.07 -17.04
C VAL A 218 -13.19 9.64 -15.75
N VAL A 219 -14.11 8.93 -15.10
CA VAL A 219 -14.71 9.39 -13.83
C VAL A 219 -13.65 9.52 -12.74
N ALA A 220 -12.73 8.56 -12.67
CA ALA A 220 -11.65 8.57 -11.68
C ALA A 220 -10.35 9.22 -12.18
N LEU A 221 -10.34 9.86 -13.36
CA LEU A 221 -9.14 10.49 -13.94
C LEU A 221 -8.40 11.43 -12.96
N PRO A 222 -9.08 12.34 -12.23
CA PRO A 222 -8.39 13.20 -11.26
C PRO A 222 -7.70 12.39 -10.15
N PHE A 223 -8.36 11.35 -9.63
CA PHE A 223 -7.77 10.47 -8.62
C PHE A 223 -6.57 9.70 -9.16
N HIS A 224 -6.72 9.10 -10.35
CA HIS A 224 -5.63 8.35 -10.97
C HIS A 224 -4.40 9.22 -11.26
N PHE A 225 -4.64 10.47 -11.70
CA PHE A 225 -3.56 11.44 -11.90
C PHE A 225 -2.86 11.79 -10.58
N ILE A 226 -3.63 12.14 -9.54
CA ILE A 226 -3.09 12.50 -8.23
C ILE A 226 -2.32 11.33 -7.64
N PHE A 227 -2.84 10.10 -7.68
CA PHE A 227 -2.16 8.92 -7.16
C PHE A 227 -0.80 8.69 -7.83
N ALA A 228 -0.76 8.68 -9.16
CA ALA A 228 0.48 8.46 -9.88
C ALA A 228 1.49 9.61 -9.69
N PHE A 229 1.02 10.86 -9.76
CA PHE A 229 1.88 12.04 -9.64
C PHE A 229 2.45 12.20 -8.22
N SER A 230 1.60 12.14 -7.18
CA SER A 230 2.04 12.30 -5.80
C SER A 230 2.94 11.15 -5.33
N GLY A 231 2.68 9.90 -5.78
CA GLY A 231 3.56 8.77 -5.52
C GLY A 231 4.96 8.94 -6.10
N LEU A 232 5.07 9.52 -7.32
CA LEU A 232 6.37 9.86 -7.89
C LEU A 232 7.10 10.96 -7.13
N VAL A 233 6.36 11.94 -6.60
CA VAL A 233 6.95 13.04 -5.80
C VAL A 233 7.51 12.51 -4.48
N ILE A 234 6.79 11.63 -3.78
CA ILE A 234 7.20 11.10 -2.48
C ILE A 234 8.55 10.37 -2.56
N PHE A 235 8.75 9.57 -3.60
CA PHE A 235 9.99 8.81 -3.79
C PHE A 235 10.97 9.46 -4.76
N GLY A 236 10.84 10.78 -4.97
CA GLY A 236 11.69 11.54 -5.89
C GLY A 236 13.18 11.41 -5.60
N SER A 237 13.58 11.39 -4.34
CA SER A 237 14.97 11.18 -3.90
C SER A 237 15.50 9.78 -4.26
N ILE A 238 14.66 8.75 -4.18
CA ILE A 238 15.04 7.37 -4.60
C ILE A 238 15.22 7.30 -6.11
N TYR A 239 14.34 7.94 -6.88
CA TYR A 239 14.41 7.90 -8.35
C TYR A 239 15.53 8.78 -8.91
N PHE A 240 15.81 9.88 -8.24
CA PHE A 240 16.81 10.86 -8.63
C PHE A 240 17.69 11.22 -7.43
N PRO A 241 18.62 10.32 -7.02
CA PRO A 241 19.48 10.52 -5.85
C PRO A 241 20.61 11.53 -6.15
N ILE A 242 20.25 12.72 -6.66
CA ILE A 242 21.20 13.77 -7.08
C ILE A 242 21.91 14.37 -5.86
N THR A 243 21.17 14.61 -4.78
CA THR A 243 21.70 15.14 -3.51
C THR A 243 22.73 14.21 -2.90
N ASP A 244 22.41 12.91 -2.82
CA ASP A 244 23.23 11.92 -2.15
C ASP A 244 24.43 11.45 -2.99
N THR A 245 24.46 11.76 -4.29
CA THR A 245 25.52 11.32 -5.21
C THR A 245 26.31 12.46 -5.80
N GLN A 246 25.66 13.34 -6.57
CA GLN A 246 26.32 14.40 -7.33
C GLN A 246 26.53 15.66 -6.52
N LEU A 247 25.64 15.97 -5.58
CA LEU A 247 25.69 17.13 -4.72
C LEU A 247 26.07 16.78 -3.27
N LYS A 248 26.60 15.57 -3.02
CA LYS A 248 26.94 15.12 -1.66
C LYS A 248 27.80 16.14 -0.88
N PRO A 249 28.87 16.74 -1.44
CA PRO A 249 29.65 17.73 -0.69
C PRO A 249 28.83 18.96 -0.29
N LEU A 250 27.84 19.36 -1.10
CA LEU A 250 26.95 20.47 -0.79
C LEU A 250 25.91 20.06 0.24
N HIS A 251 25.42 18.83 0.16
CA HIS A 251 24.50 18.25 1.13
C HIS A 251 25.15 18.14 2.52
N ASP A 252 26.35 17.56 2.61
CA ASP A 252 27.11 17.45 3.86
C ASP A 252 27.42 18.84 4.47
N LEU A 253 27.64 19.85 3.62
CA LEU A 253 27.83 21.22 4.07
C LEU A 253 26.52 21.81 4.59
N HIS A 254 25.40 21.54 3.92
CA HIS A 254 24.07 22.01 4.33
C HIS A 254 23.66 21.42 5.67
N GLU A 255 23.87 20.13 5.91
CA GLU A 255 23.59 19.47 7.20
C GLU A 255 24.34 20.14 8.36
N LYS A 256 25.61 20.49 8.16
CA LYS A 256 26.41 21.22 9.18
C LYS A 256 25.82 22.61 9.44
N TYR A 257 25.42 23.35 8.41
CA TYR A 257 24.79 24.66 8.57
C TYR A 257 23.41 24.55 9.20
N GLU A 258 22.64 23.54 8.85
CA GLU A 258 21.33 23.30 9.44
C GLU A 258 21.43 23.01 10.94
N ALA A 259 22.41 22.22 11.38
CA ALA A 259 22.68 22.00 12.79
C ALA A 259 23.04 23.31 13.52
N MET A 260 23.81 24.19 12.89
CA MET A 260 24.14 25.50 13.45
C MET A 260 22.93 26.44 13.47
N GLU A 261 22.10 26.43 12.42
CA GLU A 261 20.90 27.26 12.29
C GLU A 261 19.77 26.78 13.22
N THR A 262 19.63 25.47 13.39
CA THR A 262 18.63 24.87 14.27
C THR A 262 18.94 25.04 15.75
N GLY A 263 20.21 25.19 16.11
CA GLY A 263 20.65 25.22 17.50
C GLY A 263 20.48 23.90 18.24
N LEU A 264 20.13 22.81 17.51
CA LEU A 264 20.04 21.47 18.07
C LEU A 264 21.40 20.76 17.98
N PRO A 265 21.86 20.10 19.04
CA PRO A 265 23.12 19.37 19.01
C PRO A 265 23.12 18.27 17.95
N HIS A 266 24.08 18.34 17.03
CA HIS A 266 24.25 17.29 16.01
C HIS A 266 24.99 16.07 16.61
N ASP A 267 26.02 16.33 17.42
CA ASP A 267 26.90 15.29 17.99
C ASP A 267 26.72 15.18 19.50
N ARG A 268 27.09 14.03 20.04
CA ARG A 268 27.21 13.83 21.48
C ARG A 268 28.37 14.65 22.03
N ALA A 269 28.17 15.20 23.23
CA ALA A 269 29.27 15.89 23.95
C ALA A 269 30.30 14.89 24.53
N GLY A 270 29.95 13.61 24.66
CA GLY A 270 30.76 12.61 25.34
C GLY A 270 30.81 12.77 26.87
N VAL A 271 29.95 13.61 27.42
CA VAL A 271 29.83 13.88 28.85
C VAL A 271 28.46 13.39 29.33
N PRO A 272 28.37 12.65 30.46
CA PRO A 272 27.09 12.19 30.99
C PRO A 272 26.10 13.33 31.24
N GLY A 273 24.85 13.12 30.85
CA GLY A 273 23.75 14.06 31.03
C GLY A 273 22.56 13.41 31.74
N THR A 274 21.70 14.23 32.31
CA THR A 274 20.46 13.81 32.98
C THR A 274 19.25 14.05 32.09
N LEU A 275 18.16 13.31 32.33
CA LEU A 275 16.89 13.52 31.69
C LEU A 275 15.89 14.08 32.73
N ALA A 276 15.44 15.31 32.50
CA ALA A 276 14.36 15.92 33.28
C ALA A 276 13.00 15.30 32.88
N SER A 277 11.93 15.69 33.56
CA SER A 277 10.59 15.18 33.26
C SER A 277 10.16 15.46 31.81
N VAL A 278 10.05 14.41 31.02
CA VAL A 278 9.54 14.49 29.63
C VAL A 278 8.04 14.79 29.63
N ASP A 279 7.30 14.32 30.63
CA ASP A 279 5.87 14.65 30.77
C ASP A 279 5.66 16.16 30.95
N ALA A 280 6.57 16.87 31.67
CA ALA A 280 6.51 18.31 31.79
C ALA A 280 6.79 19.02 30.44
N MET A 281 7.72 18.50 29.64
CA MET A 281 8.01 19.01 28.30
C MET A 281 6.82 18.79 27.34
N VAL A 282 6.15 17.63 27.41
CA VAL A 282 4.92 17.34 26.66
C VAL A 282 3.80 18.31 27.05
N ALA A 283 3.62 18.58 28.35
CA ALA A 283 2.63 19.54 28.82
C ALA A 283 2.91 20.96 28.30
N GLU A 284 4.18 21.37 28.28
CA GLU A 284 4.62 22.65 27.73
C GLU A 284 4.37 22.73 26.22
N ALA A 285 4.71 21.67 25.47
CA ALA A 285 4.43 21.60 24.03
C ALA A 285 2.94 21.77 23.74
N LYS A 286 2.08 21.05 24.44
CA LYS A 286 0.61 21.16 24.29
C LYS A 286 0.10 22.58 24.61
N ARG A 287 0.63 23.25 25.62
CA ARG A 287 0.29 24.65 25.93
C ARG A 287 0.66 25.60 24.80
N ARG A 288 1.87 25.45 24.23
CA ARG A 288 2.36 26.29 23.13
C ARG A 288 1.55 26.10 21.85
N TRP A 289 1.20 24.85 21.50
CA TRP A 289 0.32 24.58 20.37
C TRP A 289 -1.08 25.19 20.59
N ALA A 290 -1.66 25.05 21.78
CA ALA A 290 -2.96 25.62 22.10
C ALA A 290 -2.96 27.16 22.00
N ALA A 291 -1.88 27.82 22.44
CA ALA A 291 -1.72 29.28 22.32
C ALA A 291 -1.65 29.78 20.86
N ARG A 292 -1.45 28.88 19.89
CA ARG A 292 -1.43 29.16 18.44
C ARG A 292 -2.68 28.65 17.72
N ASP A 293 -3.74 28.34 18.43
CA ASP A 293 -4.96 27.71 17.88
C ASP A 293 -4.71 26.37 17.18
N MET A 294 -3.65 25.65 17.59
CA MET A 294 -3.25 24.35 17.08
C MET A 294 -3.31 23.26 18.16
N ALA A 295 -4.29 23.33 19.04
CA ALA A 295 -4.44 22.29 20.08
C ALA A 295 -4.45 20.87 19.46
N GLY A 296 -3.80 19.91 20.12
CA GLY A 296 -3.71 18.53 19.63
C GLY A 296 -2.92 17.63 20.54
N ASP A 297 -2.93 16.34 20.20
CA ASP A 297 -2.16 15.33 20.90
C ASP A 297 -0.76 15.16 20.31
N VAL A 298 0.11 14.49 21.07
CA VAL A 298 1.44 14.09 20.61
C VAL A 298 1.29 12.93 19.62
N GLY A 299 1.84 13.08 18.42
CA GLY A 299 1.92 12.02 17.41
C GLY A 299 3.25 11.30 17.41
N PHE A 300 4.33 12.03 17.68
CA PHE A 300 5.68 11.49 17.75
C PHE A 300 6.47 12.20 18.85
N LEU A 301 7.27 11.42 19.57
CA LEU A 301 8.17 11.90 20.60
C LEU A 301 9.51 11.19 20.43
N SER A 302 10.61 11.92 20.51
CA SER A 302 11.95 11.32 20.51
C SER A 302 12.88 11.96 21.54
N VAL A 303 13.81 11.16 22.06
CA VAL A 303 14.95 11.59 22.89
C VAL A 303 16.21 11.27 22.12
N GLN A 304 16.96 12.27 21.74
CA GLN A 304 18.23 12.13 21.02
C GLN A 304 19.40 12.19 21.99
N HIS A 305 20.53 11.56 21.64
CA HIS A 305 21.74 11.50 22.44
C HIS A 305 21.50 11.06 23.89
N VAL A 306 20.76 9.97 24.05
CA VAL A 306 20.33 9.48 25.37
C VAL A 306 21.49 9.34 26.33
N GLY A 307 21.35 9.95 27.54
CA GLY A 307 22.36 9.90 28.61
C GLY A 307 23.57 10.82 28.41
N ASP A 308 23.54 11.74 27.44
CA ASP A 308 24.60 12.69 27.13
C ASP A 308 24.18 14.12 27.48
N ALA A 309 25.16 14.99 27.73
CA ALA A 309 24.91 16.40 28.04
C ALA A 309 24.26 17.16 26.88
N ASN A 310 24.49 16.71 25.63
CA ASN A 310 23.83 17.22 24.42
C ASN A 310 22.47 16.58 24.14
N SER A 311 21.90 15.79 25.09
CA SER A 311 20.60 15.18 24.91
C SER A 311 19.48 16.22 24.78
N TYR A 312 18.56 15.99 23.84
CA TYR A 312 17.37 16.82 23.66
C TYR A 312 16.13 15.96 23.37
N VAL A 313 14.97 16.51 23.72
CA VAL A 313 13.68 15.88 23.52
C VAL A 313 12.91 16.62 22.45
N SER A 314 12.42 15.92 21.44
CA SER A 314 11.58 16.47 20.38
C SER A 314 10.17 15.94 20.53
N VAL A 315 9.20 16.85 20.59
CA VAL A 315 7.78 16.53 20.72
C VAL A 315 7.04 17.09 19.51
N TYR A 316 6.41 16.23 18.73
CA TYR A 316 5.69 16.59 17.52
C TYR A 316 4.19 16.39 17.67
N ARG A 317 3.42 17.38 17.22
CA ARG A 317 1.96 17.31 17.21
C ARG A 317 1.47 16.29 16.18
N ALA A 318 0.40 15.58 16.50
CA ALA A 318 -0.28 14.70 15.56
C ALA A 318 -1.01 15.54 14.49
N GLY A 319 -0.49 15.57 13.27
CA GLY A 319 -1.02 16.36 12.14
C GLY A 319 -2.25 15.76 11.45
N THR A 320 -3.14 15.07 12.18
CA THR A 320 -4.25 14.28 11.61
C THR A 320 -5.50 15.07 11.26
N ASP A 321 -5.55 16.34 11.65
CA ASP A 321 -6.62 17.30 11.38
C ASP A 321 -6.49 17.99 10.02
N ARG A 322 -5.36 17.81 9.35
CA ARG A 322 -5.02 18.39 8.05
C ARG A 322 -4.72 17.33 7.00
N ILE A 323 -4.79 17.75 5.73
CA ILE A 323 -4.35 16.90 4.60
C ILE A 323 -2.82 16.88 4.53
N ALA A 324 -2.18 18.04 4.66
CA ALA A 324 -0.73 18.14 4.64
C ALA A 324 -0.12 17.34 5.79
N LEU A 325 0.89 16.52 5.47
CA LEU A 325 1.62 15.73 6.47
C LEU A 325 2.61 16.66 7.19
N THR A 326 2.12 17.34 8.21
CA THR A 326 2.92 18.24 9.04
C THR A 326 2.81 17.82 10.50
N GLY A 327 3.94 17.86 11.20
CA GLY A 327 3.98 17.82 12.65
C GLY A 327 4.72 19.07 13.11
N GLU A 328 4.09 19.91 13.91
CA GLU A 328 4.76 21.06 14.53
C GLU A 328 5.60 20.56 15.69
N GLY A 329 6.93 20.63 15.53
CA GLY A 329 7.91 20.18 16.51
C GLY A 329 8.24 21.27 17.52
N ILE A 330 8.46 20.85 18.78
CA ILE A 330 9.07 21.66 19.84
C ILE A 330 10.18 20.84 20.46
N HIS A 331 11.38 21.43 20.54
CA HIS A 331 12.57 20.76 20.98
C HIS A 331 13.03 21.34 22.32
N PHE A 332 13.35 20.45 23.23
CA PHE A 332 13.70 20.79 24.62
C PHE A 332 15.08 20.27 24.97
N LYS A 333 15.85 21.03 25.75
CA LYS A 333 17.06 20.52 26.38
C LYS A 333 16.68 19.43 27.41
N ALA A 334 17.19 18.22 27.21
CA ALA A 334 16.76 17.09 28.02
C ALA A 334 17.03 17.26 29.52
N SER A 335 18.14 17.92 29.88
CA SER A 335 18.53 18.08 31.29
C SER A 335 17.73 19.13 32.07
N THR A 336 17.13 20.11 31.41
CA THR A 336 16.43 21.22 32.07
C THR A 336 14.97 21.37 31.68
N GLY A 337 14.56 20.86 30.52
CA GLY A 337 13.23 21.11 29.95
C GLY A 337 13.10 22.50 29.31
N GLU A 338 14.20 23.24 29.16
CA GLU A 338 14.22 24.51 28.45
C GLU A 338 13.94 24.30 26.95
N VAL A 339 13.12 25.16 26.36
CA VAL A 339 12.84 25.12 24.92
C VAL A 339 14.06 25.61 24.17
N LEU A 340 14.65 24.75 23.37
CA LEU A 340 15.76 25.08 22.46
C LEU A 340 15.25 25.69 21.18
N ARG A 341 14.17 25.10 20.62
CA ARG A 341 13.63 25.50 19.32
C ARG A 341 12.17 25.14 19.21
N GLU A 342 11.45 25.91 18.42
CA GLU A 342 10.16 25.57 17.83
C GLU A 342 10.30 25.56 16.32
N ASP A 343 9.74 24.56 15.66
CA ASP A 343 9.84 24.47 14.21
C ASP A 343 9.21 25.70 13.54
N PRO A 344 9.91 26.33 12.58
CA PRO A 344 9.38 27.48 11.85
C PRO A 344 8.25 27.05 10.90
N PRO A 345 7.42 27.99 10.44
CA PRO A 345 6.47 27.71 9.39
C PRO A 345 7.15 27.15 8.13
N LEU A 346 6.49 26.20 7.48
CA LEU A 346 7.03 25.59 6.26
C LEU A 346 7.23 26.61 5.16
N THR A 347 8.31 26.47 4.41
CA THR A 347 8.51 27.23 3.16
C THR A 347 7.41 26.87 2.15
N PRO A 348 7.12 27.71 1.13
CA PRO A 348 6.12 27.41 0.11
C PRO A 348 6.37 26.07 -0.61
N VAL A 349 7.63 25.74 -0.90
CA VAL A 349 7.99 24.46 -1.55
C VAL A 349 7.73 23.28 -0.61
N ALA A 350 8.17 23.38 0.65
CA ALA A 350 7.92 22.36 1.66
C ALA A 350 6.42 22.18 1.91
N SER A 351 5.63 23.26 1.90
CA SER A 351 4.17 23.21 2.04
C SER A 351 3.49 22.45 0.91
N VAL A 352 3.94 22.64 -0.34
CA VAL A 352 3.43 21.87 -1.49
C VAL A 352 3.82 20.39 -1.36
N ASN A 353 5.07 20.10 -1.00
CA ASN A 353 5.56 18.73 -0.84
C ASN A 353 4.81 17.98 0.27
N THR A 354 4.66 18.58 1.44
CA THR A 354 3.92 17.99 2.58
C THR A 354 2.44 17.82 2.28
N PHE A 355 1.83 18.73 1.50
CA PHE A 355 0.45 18.60 1.03
C PHE A 355 0.30 17.40 0.07
N LEU A 356 1.15 17.28 -0.94
CA LEU A 356 1.13 16.15 -1.89
C LEU A 356 1.40 14.81 -1.18
N THR A 357 2.35 14.80 -0.25
CA THR A 357 2.67 13.63 0.57
C THR A 357 1.47 13.23 1.43
N GLY A 358 0.89 14.16 2.15
CA GLY A 358 -0.28 13.90 2.99
C GLY A 358 -1.52 13.48 2.19
N LEU A 359 -1.70 14.07 1.01
CA LEU A 359 -2.76 13.68 0.09
C LEU A 359 -2.59 12.23 -0.40
N HIS A 360 -1.36 11.76 -0.59
CA HIS A 360 -1.08 10.38 -0.99
C HIS A 360 -1.17 9.40 0.19
N LEU A 361 -0.53 9.71 1.32
CA LEU A 361 -0.45 8.82 2.49
C LEU A 361 -1.75 8.73 3.29
N GLN A 362 -2.63 9.72 3.18
CA GLN A 362 -3.98 9.73 3.75
C GLN A 362 -4.03 9.54 5.28
N HIS A 363 -3.10 10.17 5.99
CA HIS A 363 -3.06 10.13 7.46
C HIS A 363 -4.11 11.03 8.13
N PHE A 364 -4.97 11.70 7.37
CA PHE A 364 -6.04 12.56 7.86
C PHE A 364 -7.24 11.78 8.40
N ARG A 365 -7.99 12.38 9.36
CA ARG A 365 -9.16 11.75 9.99
C ARG A 365 -10.40 11.66 9.09
N HIS A 366 -10.46 12.37 7.99
CA HIS A 366 -11.67 12.54 7.19
C HIS A 366 -12.10 11.24 6.50
N TRP A 367 -12.90 10.41 7.18
CA TRP A 367 -13.28 9.07 6.74
C TRP A 367 -13.97 9.02 5.38
N LEU A 368 -14.82 10.02 5.03
CA LEU A 368 -15.49 10.07 3.73
C LEU A 368 -14.47 10.23 2.59
N LEU A 369 -13.44 11.08 2.79
CA LEU A 369 -12.38 11.26 1.81
C LEU A 369 -11.57 9.96 1.65
N ARG A 370 -11.29 9.24 2.73
CA ARG A 370 -10.63 7.92 2.67
C ARG A 370 -11.44 6.93 1.81
N TRP A 371 -12.77 6.89 1.94
CA TRP A 371 -13.62 6.05 1.08
C TRP A 371 -13.59 6.48 -0.39
N LEU A 372 -13.52 7.78 -0.69
CA LEU A 372 -13.35 8.26 -2.06
C LEU A 372 -12.02 7.78 -2.66
N TYR A 373 -10.96 7.70 -1.87
CA TYR A 373 -9.68 7.13 -2.30
C TYR A 373 -9.80 5.62 -2.61
N VAL A 374 -10.45 4.85 -1.76
CA VAL A 374 -10.74 3.42 -2.03
C VAL A 374 -11.52 3.26 -3.32
N LEU A 375 -12.59 4.04 -3.51
CA LEU A 375 -13.40 3.99 -4.72
C LEU A 375 -12.59 4.41 -5.96
N GLY A 376 -11.74 5.42 -5.85
CA GLY A 376 -10.80 5.82 -6.91
C GLY A 376 -9.82 4.70 -7.27
N GLY A 377 -9.21 4.07 -6.27
CA GLY A 377 -8.29 2.95 -6.46
C GLY A 377 -8.96 1.71 -7.06
N LEU A 378 -10.13 1.30 -6.53
CA LEU A 378 -10.91 0.19 -7.08
C LEU A 378 -11.44 0.49 -8.49
N SER A 379 -11.75 1.76 -8.80
CA SER A 379 -12.07 2.20 -10.16
C SER A 379 -10.87 1.98 -11.09
N GLY A 380 -9.64 2.23 -10.63
CA GLY A 380 -8.40 1.90 -11.35
C GLY A 380 -8.26 0.40 -11.61
N CYS A 381 -8.52 -0.44 -10.59
CA CYS A 381 -8.54 -1.89 -10.74
C CYS A 381 -9.58 -2.33 -11.80
N ALA A 382 -10.79 -1.77 -11.77
CA ALA A 382 -11.83 -2.07 -12.75
C ALA A 382 -11.45 -1.60 -14.16
N CYS A 383 -10.81 -0.43 -14.28
CA CYS A 383 -10.28 0.09 -15.54
C CYS A 383 -9.23 -0.85 -16.13
N ILE A 384 -8.24 -1.27 -15.35
CA ILE A 384 -7.17 -2.16 -15.79
C ILE A 384 -7.73 -3.55 -16.16
N ALA A 385 -8.54 -4.16 -15.29
CA ALA A 385 -9.16 -5.47 -15.53
C ALA A 385 -10.00 -5.49 -16.82
N THR A 386 -10.82 -4.46 -17.04
CA THR A 386 -11.62 -4.35 -18.27
C THR A 386 -10.77 -4.08 -19.50
N GLY A 387 -9.63 -3.39 -19.35
CA GLY A 387 -8.60 -3.25 -20.40
C GLY A 387 -8.03 -4.60 -20.83
N PHE A 388 -7.66 -5.47 -19.89
CA PHE A 388 -7.20 -6.84 -20.18
C PHE A 388 -8.24 -7.66 -20.91
N VAL A 389 -9.47 -7.69 -20.39
CA VAL A 389 -10.57 -8.44 -21.04
C VAL A 389 -10.85 -7.90 -22.45
N PHE A 390 -10.87 -6.57 -22.63
CA PHE A 390 -11.04 -5.96 -23.94
C PHE A 390 -9.92 -6.36 -24.92
N PHE A 391 -8.65 -6.34 -24.46
CA PHE A 391 -7.51 -6.73 -25.28
C PHE A 391 -7.62 -8.19 -25.73
N VAL A 392 -7.90 -9.11 -24.81
CA VAL A 392 -8.04 -10.54 -25.09
C VAL A 392 -9.20 -10.79 -26.06
N GLU A 393 -10.38 -10.25 -25.78
CA GLU A 393 -11.58 -10.45 -26.60
C GLU A 393 -11.42 -9.88 -28.04
N LYS A 394 -10.74 -8.73 -28.17
CA LYS A 394 -10.46 -8.13 -29.49
C LYS A 394 -9.56 -9.01 -30.34
N ARG A 395 -8.60 -9.72 -29.74
CA ARG A 395 -7.57 -10.48 -30.44
C ARG A 395 -7.85 -11.98 -30.56
N LYS A 396 -8.76 -12.55 -29.78
CA LYS A 396 -9.11 -13.98 -29.83
C LYS A 396 -9.37 -14.48 -31.26
N ARG A 397 -10.21 -13.78 -32.01
CA ARG A 397 -10.57 -14.17 -33.38
C ARG A 397 -9.40 -14.11 -34.36
N GLN A 398 -8.52 -13.11 -34.19
CA GLN A 398 -7.34 -12.93 -35.04
C GLN A 398 -6.28 -13.98 -34.72
N HIS A 399 -6.02 -14.25 -33.45
CA HIS A 399 -5.05 -15.24 -33.01
C HIS A 399 -5.51 -16.67 -33.33
N ALA A 400 -6.80 -16.96 -33.24
CA ALA A 400 -7.36 -18.25 -33.65
C ALA A 400 -7.10 -18.54 -35.15
N LYS A 401 -7.27 -17.50 -36.01
CA LYS A 401 -6.99 -17.64 -37.45
C LYS A 401 -5.49 -17.81 -37.79
N GLN A 402 -4.61 -17.33 -36.89
CA GLN A 402 -3.14 -17.34 -37.09
C GLN A 402 -2.44 -18.42 -36.27
N GLU A 403 -3.21 -19.29 -35.58
CA GLU A 403 -2.69 -20.34 -34.67
C GLU A 403 -1.72 -19.83 -33.59
N ARG A 404 -1.84 -18.55 -33.22
CA ARG A 404 -0.95 -17.91 -32.22
C ARG A 404 -1.45 -18.12 -30.78
N GLY A 405 -0.62 -18.77 -29.95
CA GLY A 405 -0.94 -19.05 -28.56
C GLY A 405 -0.85 -17.87 -27.57
N GLY A 406 -0.36 -16.70 -27.98
CA GLY A 406 -0.06 -15.57 -27.08
C GLY A 406 -1.25 -15.02 -26.28
N ALA A 407 -2.47 -15.04 -26.86
CA ALA A 407 -3.67 -14.56 -26.15
C ALA A 407 -4.04 -15.41 -24.93
N ARG A 408 -3.71 -16.70 -24.95
CA ARG A 408 -3.92 -17.61 -23.82
C ARG A 408 -3.11 -17.17 -22.58
N TRP A 409 -1.83 -16.84 -22.79
CA TRP A 409 -0.97 -16.40 -21.70
C TRP A 409 -1.44 -15.06 -21.11
N VAL A 410 -1.82 -14.11 -21.97
CA VAL A 410 -2.37 -12.82 -21.49
C VAL A 410 -3.66 -13.03 -20.68
N ASP A 411 -4.54 -13.94 -21.09
CA ASP A 411 -5.77 -14.27 -20.37
C ASP A 411 -5.46 -14.92 -19.02
N ALA A 412 -4.53 -15.89 -18.97
CA ALA A 412 -4.10 -16.54 -17.74
C ALA A 412 -3.46 -15.56 -16.75
N PHE A 413 -2.57 -14.69 -17.23
CA PHE A 413 -1.98 -13.62 -16.41
C PHE A 413 -3.06 -12.65 -15.90
N ALA A 414 -4.02 -12.27 -16.75
CA ALA A 414 -5.11 -11.38 -16.33
C ALA A 414 -5.99 -12.02 -15.23
N VAL A 415 -6.36 -13.29 -15.38
CA VAL A 415 -7.09 -14.06 -14.35
C VAL A 415 -6.30 -14.08 -13.06
N SER A 416 -5.02 -14.46 -13.11
CA SER A 416 -4.17 -14.54 -11.92
C SER A 416 -4.00 -13.18 -11.22
N THR A 417 -3.83 -12.11 -11.99
CA THR A 417 -3.61 -10.77 -11.43
C THR A 417 -4.89 -10.15 -10.88
N VAL A 418 -6.05 -10.39 -11.51
CA VAL A 418 -7.32 -9.79 -11.06
C VAL A 418 -7.98 -10.64 -9.99
N THR A 419 -8.31 -11.91 -10.28
CA THR A 419 -9.04 -12.77 -9.34
C THR A 419 -8.12 -13.61 -8.46
N GLY A 420 -6.97 -14.04 -8.98
CA GLY A 420 -5.99 -14.82 -8.23
C GLY A 420 -5.37 -14.02 -7.07
N MET A 421 -5.16 -12.72 -7.24
CA MET A 421 -4.68 -11.84 -6.18
C MET A 421 -5.72 -11.71 -5.05
N LEU A 422 -7.01 -11.65 -5.36
CA LEU A 422 -8.09 -11.68 -4.37
C LEU A 422 -8.12 -13.01 -3.61
N VAL A 423 -7.94 -14.13 -4.32
CA VAL A 423 -7.80 -15.47 -3.70
C VAL A 423 -6.63 -15.51 -2.74
N ALA A 424 -5.46 -14.99 -3.15
CA ALA A 424 -4.26 -14.94 -2.30
C ALA A 424 -4.46 -14.10 -1.04
N THR A 425 -5.08 -12.92 -1.18
CA THR A 425 -5.40 -12.02 -0.06
C THR A 425 -6.32 -12.70 0.95
N LEU A 426 -7.40 -13.35 0.48
CA LEU A 426 -8.33 -14.07 1.34
C LEU A 426 -7.71 -15.32 1.96
N ALA A 427 -6.85 -16.03 1.22
CA ALA A 427 -6.11 -17.17 1.76
C ALA A 427 -5.21 -16.77 2.94
N MET A 428 -4.53 -15.61 2.83
CA MET A 428 -3.74 -15.07 3.92
C MET A 428 -4.60 -14.73 5.15
N LEU A 429 -5.75 -14.07 4.96
CA LEU A 429 -6.66 -13.75 6.06
C LEU A 429 -7.24 -15.01 6.72
N ILE A 430 -7.57 -16.04 5.94
CA ILE A 430 -7.99 -17.35 6.47
C ILE A 430 -6.84 -18.01 7.23
N GLY A 431 -5.64 -18.02 6.65
CA GLY A 431 -4.43 -18.56 7.29
C GLY A 431 -4.15 -17.88 8.63
N ASN A 432 -4.28 -16.56 8.68
CA ASN A 432 -4.14 -15.79 9.92
C ASN A 432 -5.11 -16.25 11.03
N ARG A 433 -6.32 -16.71 10.70
CA ARG A 433 -7.27 -17.24 11.69
C ARG A 433 -7.02 -18.70 12.08
N LEU A 434 -6.36 -19.48 11.22
CA LEU A 434 -6.15 -20.93 11.40
C LEU A 434 -4.78 -21.30 11.95
N LEU A 435 -3.77 -20.47 11.73
CA LEU A 435 -2.42 -20.73 12.25
C LEU A 435 -2.41 -20.57 13.78
N PRO A 436 -1.75 -21.50 14.51
CA PRO A 436 -1.55 -21.37 15.96
C PRO A 436 -0.83 -20.07 16.34
N ASP A 437 -1.20 -19.49 17.48
CA ASP A 437 -0.58 -18.24 17.94
C ASP A 437 0.89 -18.42 18.37
N ASP A 438 1.25 -19.63 18.81
CA ASP A 438 2.60 -20.01 19.25
C ASP A 438 3.48 -20.59 18.13
N LEU A 439 3.01 -20.54 16.87
CA LEU A 439 3.78 -21.06 15.74
C LEU A 439 5.04 -20.23 15.49
N PRO A 440 6.25 -20.82 15.55
CA PRO A 440 7.48 -20.11 15.25
C PRO A 440 7.45 -19.50 13.84
N ALA A 441 7.90 -18.25 13.70
CA ALA A 441 7.90 -17.48 12.45
C ALA A 441 6.52 -17.43 11.76
N ARG A 442 5.46 -17.33 12.56
CA ARG A 442 4.06 -17.30 12.11
C ARG A 442 3.82 -16.30 10.97
N GLY A 443 4.41 -15.11 11.06
CA GLY A 443 4.31 -14.08 10.01
C GLY A 443 4.87 -14.53 8.66
N ASP A 444 5.91 -15.38 8.64
CA ASP A 444 6.45 -15.90 7.38
C ASP A 444 5.53 -16.99 6.79
N TRP A 445 4.89 -17.78 7.63
CA TRP A 445 3.86 -18.73 7.16
C TRP A 445 2.68 -18.01 6.52
N GLU A 446 2.25 -16.87 7.07
CA GLU A 446 1.19 -16.04 6.47
C GLU A 446 1.61 -15.54 5.07
N LYS A 447 2.85 -15.09 4.91
CA LYS A 447 3.41 -14.70 3.61
C LYS A 447 3.49 -15.88 2.63
N TYR A 448 3.91 -17.06 3.10
CA TYR A 448 3.97 -18.27 2.27
C TYR A 448 2.57 -18.73 1.81
N ILE A 449 1.56 -18.62 2.67
CA ILE A 449 0.16 -18.90 2.31
C ILE A 449 -0.30 -17.95 1.19
N PHE A 450 0.00 -16.65 1.31
CA PHE A 450 -0.33 -15.67 0.28
C PHE A 450 0.34 -16.02 -1.06
N CYS A 451 1.65 -16.19 -1.06
CA CYS A 451 2.42 -16.48 -2.27
C CYS A 451 2.00 -17.83 -2.89
N GLY A 452 1.84 -18.87 -2.07
CA GLY A 452 1.42 -20.19 -2.51
C GLY A 452 0.02 -20.19 -3.11
N ALA A 453 -0.94 -19.51 -2.48
CA ALA A 453 -2.29 -19.36 -3.01
C ALA A 453 -2.32 -18.59 -4.34
N TRP A 454 -1.48 -17.55 -4.48
CA TRP A 454 -1.38 -16.81 -5.75
C TRP A 454 -0.78 -17.66 -6.87
N LEU A 455 0.27 -18.43 -6.58
CA LEU A 455 0.87 -19.38 -7.52
C LEU A 455 -0.13 -20.49 -7.93
N LEU A 456 -0.90 -21.02 -6.98
CA LEU A 456 -1.94 -22.01 -7.25
C LEU A 456 -3.06 -21.41 -8.12
N ALA A 457 -3.49 -20.17 -7.84
CA ALA A 457 -4.47 -19.46 -8.66
C ALA A 457 -3.94 -19.20 -10.09
N PHE A 458 -2.64 -18.93 -10.24
CA PHE A 458 -2.00 -18.79 -11.54
C PHE A 458 -1.92 -20.13 -12.30
N ALA A 459 -1.50 -21.21 -11.63
CA ALA A 459 -1.48 -22.55 -12.21
C ALA A 459 -2.88 -22.99 -12.66
N HIS A 460 -3.89 -22.75 -11.82
CA HIS A 460 -5.29 -22.97 -12.16
C HIS A 460 -5.71 -22.14 -13.39
N ALA A 461 -5.32 -20.85 -13.45
CA ALA A 461 -5.61 -19.99 -14.61
C ALA A 461 -5.00 -20.54 -15.90
N ILE A 462 -3.73 -21.00 -15.87
CA ILE A 462 -3.08 -21.64 -17.02
C ILE A 462 -3.81 -22.91 -17.44
N TRP A 463 -4.19 -23.74 -16.50
CA TRP A 463 -4.90 -25.00 -16.77
C TRP A 463 -6.28 -24.77 -17.38
N ARG A 464 -7.03 -23.79 -16.87
CA ARG A 464 -8.43 -23.51 -17.23
C ARG A 464 -8.59 -22.47 -18.35
N THR A 465 -7.52 -21.80 -18.80
CA THR A 465 -7.55 -20.99 -20.04
C THR A 465 -7.46 -21.90 -21.25
N ALA A 466 -8.58 -22.04 -21.94
CA ALA A 466 -8.70 -22.93 -23.10
C ALA A 466 -7.77 -22.55 -24.27
N PRO A 467 -7.39 -23.50 -25.12
CA PRO A 467 -6.76 -23.21 -26.41
C PRO A 467 -7.59 -22.21 -27.22
N VAL A 468 -6.92 -21.33 -27.95
CA VAL A 468 -7.49 -20.17 -28.68
C VAL A 468 -8.58 -20.53 -29.69
N ALA A 469 -8.69 -21.80 -30.10
CA ALA A 469 -9.68 -22.29 -31.06
C ALA A 469 -11.15 -22.14 -30.59
N GLU A 470 -11.37 -22.10 -29.27
CA GLU A 470 -12.73 -22.03 -28.72
C GLU A 470 -13.12 -20.60 -28.37
N ALA A 471 -13.17 -19.62 -29.06
CA ALA A 471 -13.63 -18.22 -28.87
C ALA A 471 -14.47 -17.89 -27.60
N ARG A 472 -14.39 -18.72 -26.53
CA ARG A 472 -15.10 -18.60 -25.26
C ARG A 472 -14.26 -17.89 -24.22
N MET A 473 -14.90 -17.23 -23.26
CA MET A 473 -14.24 -16.70 -22.07
C MET A 473 -13.71 -17.85 -21.21
N ALA A 474 -12.49 -17.73 -20.69
CA ALA A 474 -11.89 -18.77 -19.87
C ALA A 474 -12.75 -19.09 -18.65
N PRO A 475 -13.07 -20.37 -18.37
CA PRO A 475 -13.81 -20.78 -17.18
C PRO A 475 -13.16 -20.32 -15.89
N ALA A 476 -11.83 -20.20 -15.87
CA ALA A 476 -11.04 -19.74 -14.74
C ALA A 476 -11.58 -18.44 -14.11
N TRP A 477 -12.06 -17.49 -14.90
CA TRP A 477 -12.67 -16.25 -14.40
C TRP A 477 -13.85 -16.50 -13.46
N ALA A 478 -14.78 -17.36 -13.88
CA ALA A 478 -15.96 -17.66 -13.08
C ALA A 478 -15.61 -18.52 -11.85
N GLU A 479 -14.74 -19.49 -12.03
CA GLU A 479 -14.31 -20.42 -10.98
C GLU A 479 -13.57 -19.70 -9.85
N GLN A 480 -12.63 -18.81 -10.19
CA GLN A 480 -11.93 -18.01 -9.18
C GLN A 480 -12.86 -16.97 -8.52
N CYS A 481 -13.84 -16.40 -9.24
CA CYS A 481 -14.86 -15.57 -8.60
C CYS A 481 -15.69 -16.35 -7.56
N TRP A 482 -16.04 -17.61 -7.82
CA TRP A 482 -16.70 -18.46 -6.83
C TRP A 482 -15.78 -18.76 -5.64
N ALA A 483 -14.49 -19.01 -5.88
CA ALA A 483 -13.51 -19.18 -4.81
C ALA A 483 -13.41 -17.93 -3.93
N VAL A 484 -13.29 -16.74 -4.53
CA VAL A 484 -13.30 -15.45 -3.81
C VAL A 484 -14.55 -15.32 -2.94
N ALA A 485 -15.74 -15.63 -3.49
CA ALA A 485 -16.98 -15.52 -2.73
C ALA A 485 -17.01 -16.48 -1.52
N ALA A 486 -16.64 -17.73 -1.72
CA ALA A 486 -16.61 -18.73 -0.66
C ALA A 486 -15.56 -18.39 0.42
N MET A 487 -14.37 -17.98 0.01
CA MET A 487 -13.28 -17.64 0.93
C MET A 487 -13.56 -16.38 1.72
N ALA A 488 -14.18 -15.37 1.13
CA ALA A 488 -14.57 -14.15 1.85
C ALA A 488 -15.59 -14.44 2.95
N VAL A 489 -16.60 -15.27 2.66
CA VAL A 489 -17.56 -15.72 3.68
C VAL A 489 -16.86 -16.56 4.75
N ALA A 490 -15.97 -17.48 4.34
CA ALA A 490 -15.21 -18.32 5.28
C ALA A 490 -14.33 -17.47 6.21
N ALA A 491 -13.65 -16.43 5.72
CA ALA A 491 -12.83 -15.54 6.53
C ALA A 491 -13.65 -14.84 7.62
N VAL A 492 -14.87 -14.32 7.27
CA VAL A 492 -15.78 -13.69 8.25
C VAL A 492 -16.27 -14.70 9.29
N LEU A 493 -16.64 -15.91 8.87
CA LEU A 493 -17.08 -16.96 9.78
C LEU A 493 -15.94 -17.42 10.71
N LEU A 494 -14.72 -17.54 10.20
CA LEU A 494 -13.54 -17.88 10.99
C LEU A 494 -13.18 -16.77 11.98
N ASN A 495 -13.29 -15.49 11.59
CA ASN A 495 -13.12 -14.38 12.53
C ASN A 495 -14.08 -14.53 13.71
N TRP A 496 -15.38 -14.77 13.43
CA TRP A 496 -16.35 -15.03 14.49
C TRP A 496 -15.98 -16.26 15.34
N ALA A 497 -15.69 -17.40 14.70
CA ALA A 497 -15.42 -18.66 15.41
C ALA A 497 -14.19 -18.59 16.31
N THR A 498 -13.13 -17.87 15.89
CA THR A 498 -11.85 -17.80 16.62
C THR A 498 -11.79 -16.68 17.65
N THR A 499 -12.54 -15.58 17.48
CA THR A 499 -12.45 -14.39 18.33
C THR A 499 -13.73 -14.09 19.12
N GLY A 500 -14.87 -14.68 18.71
CA GLY A 500 -16.20 -14.34 19.25
C GLY A 500 -16.76 -13.02 18.70
N ASP A 501 -16.00 -12.29 17.87
CA ASP A 501 -16.42 -11.01 17.30
C ASP A 501 -17.20 -11.23 16.00
N HIS A 502 -18.52 -11.28 16.11
CA HIS A 502 -19.42 -11.35 14.96
C HIS A 502 -19.99 -9.97 14.61
N LEU A 503 -20.48 -9.80 13.40
CA LEU A 503 -20.97 -8.52 12.88
C LEU A 503 -21.98 -7.81 13.79
N LEU A 504 -22.96 -8.55 14.35
CA LEU A 504 -23.97 -7.96 15.23
C LEU A 504 -23.33 -7.38 16.51
N ARG A 505 -22.30 -8.05 17.04
CA ARG A 505 -21.57 -7.58 18.21
C ARG A 505 -20.72 -6.35 17.86
N THR A 506 -19.89 -6.43 16.82
CA THR A 506 -18.98 -5.35 16.45
C THR A 506 -19.72 -4.09 15.99
N ILE A 507 -20.84 -4.23 15.26
CA ILE A 507 -21.71 -3.10 14.89
C ILE A 507 -22.41 -2.53 16.12
N GLY A 508 -22.96 -3.40 16.98
CA GLY A 508 -23.66 -2.98 18.20
C GLY A 508 -22.76 -2.24 19.20
N GLN A 509 -21.48 -2.57 19.23
CA GLN A 509 -20.45 -1.89 20.03
C GLN A 509 -19.87 -0.65 19.33
N GLY A 510 -20.24 -0.37 18.08
CA GLY A 510 -19.66 0.71 17.28
C GLY A 510 -18.20 0.44 16.85
N TYR A 511 -17.72 -0.81 16.94
CA TYR A 511 -16.34 -1.15 16.63
C TYR A 511 -16.13 -1.36 15.11
N TRP A 512 -16.17 -0.24 14.38
CA TRP A 512 -16.11 -0.18 12.94
C TRP A 512 -14.83 -0.73 12.29
N PRO A 513 -13.63 -0.68 12.92
CA PRO A 513 -12.43 -1.27 12.33
C PRO A 513 -12.59 -2.74 11.93
N VAL A 514 -13.18 -3.57 12.78
CA VAL A 514 -13.42 -5.00 12.48
C VAL A 514 -14.68 -5.19 11.66
N ALA A 515 -15.80 -4.53 12.05
CA ALA A 515 -17.06 -4.61 11.31
C ALA A 515 -16.90 -4.18 9.85
N GLY A 516 -16.13 -3.12 9.59
CA GLY A 516 -15.88 -2.61 8.24
C GLY A 516 -15.12 -3.60 7.37
N VAL A 517 -14.11 -4.28 7.89
CA VAL A 517 -13.36 -5.31 7.15
C VAL A 517 -14.27 -6.49 6.82
N ASP A 518 -15.07 -6.98 7.79
CA ASP A 518 -16.02 -8.07 7.55
C ASP A 518 -17.08 -7.68 6.52
N LEU A 519 -17.65 -6.48 6.61
CA LEU A 519 -18.62 -5.95 5.64
C LEU A 519 -18.02 -5.81 4.24
N PHE A 520 -16.77 -5.35 4.14
CA PHE A 520 -16.07 -5.23 2.87
C PHE A 520 -15.83 -6.61 2.23
N MET A 521 -15.45 -7.62 3.02
CA MET A 521 -15.33 -9.00 2.54
C MET A 521 -16.66 -9.55 2.05
N LEU A 522 -17.76 -9.36 2.79
CA LEU A 522 -19.10 -9.81 2.37
C LEU A 522 -19.60 -9.06 1.12
N ALA A 523 -19.35 -7.76 1.00
CA ALA A 523 -19.64 -7.00 -0.21
C ALA A 523 -18.84 -7.52 -1.41
N SER A 524 -17.56 -7.83 -1.20
CA SER A 524 -16.70 -8.46 -2.21
C SER A 524 -17.21 -9.83 -2.62
N ALA A 525 -17.69 -10.65 -1.68
CA ALA A 525 -18.34 -11.93 -1.96
C ALA A 525 -19.58 -11.75 -2.84
N ALA A 526 -20.45 -10.79 -2.52
CA ALA A 526 -21.64 -10.50 -3.32
C ALA A 526 -21.29 -10.08 -4.75
N VAL A 527 -20.31 -9.21 -4.92
CA VAL A 527 -19.79 -8.79 -6.24
C VAL A 527 -19.20 -9.99 -7.00
N ALA A 528 -18.42 -10.84 -6.32
CA ALA A 528 -17.82 -12.03 -6.91
C ALA A 528 -18.89 -13.03 -7.38
N VAL A 529 -19.96 -13.28 -6.60
CA VAL A 529 -21.10 -14.10 -7.01
C VAL A 529 -21.79 -13.54 -8.24
N MET A 530 -22.06 -12.22 -8.29
CA MET A 530 -22.67 -11.58 -9.44
C MET A 530 -21.77 -11.71 -10.69
N ALA A 531 -20.48 -11.52 -10.53
CA ALA A 531 -19.49 -11.70 -11.60
C ALA A 531 -19.44 -13.16 -12.07
N ALA A 532 -19.31 -14.13 -11.15
CA ALA A 532 -19.29 -15.56 -11.46
C ALA A 532 -20.51 -16.01 -12.26
N ARG A 533 -21.71 -15.62 -11.82
CA ARG A 533 -22.98 -15.93 -12.51
C ARG A 533 -23.03 -15.33 -13.92
N LYS A 534 -22.59 -14.08 -14.08
CA LYS A 534 -22.58 -13.40 -15.40
C LYS A 534 -21.55 -14.03 -16.34
N LEU A 535 -20.36 -14.37 -15.84
CA LEU A 535 -19.28 -14.97 -16.60
C LEU A 535 -19.60 -16.43 -16.97
N GLY A 536 -20.17 -17.22 -16.06
CA GLY A 536 -20.58 -18.60 -16.29
C GLY A 536 -21.67 -18.71 -17.38
N ARG A 537 -22.67 -17.81 -17.37
CA ARG A 537 -23.68 -17.74 -18.45
C ARG A 537 -23.06 -17.45 -19.82
N ARG A 538 -22.03 -16.59 -19.87
CA ARG A 538 -21.32 -16.25 -21.11
C ARG A 538 -20.38 -17.37 -21.58
N ALA A 539 -19.78 -18.13 -20.69
CA ALA A 539 -18.97 -19.29 -21.01
C ALA A 539 -19.82 -20.44 -21.59
N GLY A 540 -21.07 -20.61 -21.13
CA GLY A 540 -22.01 -21.62 -21.62
C GLY A 540 -22.70 -21.29 -22.94
N MET A 541 -22.76 -20.01 -23.35
CA MET A 541 -23.28 -19.64 -24.67
C MET A 541 -22.23 -19.92 -25.74
N ALA A 542 -22.41 -21.04 -26.48
CA ALA A 542 -21.63 -21.28 -27.71
C ALA A 542 -21.83 -20.09 -28.65
N PRO A 543 -20.79 -19.58 -29.35
CA PRO A 543 -21.00 -18.68 -30.46
C PRO A 543 -21.92 -19.42 -31.45
N ALA A 544 -23.01 -18.80 -31.87
CA ALA A 544 -23.83 -19.31 -32.96
C ALA A 544 -22.86 -19.54 -34.13
N VAL A 545 -22.64 -20.80 -34.47
CA VAL A 545 -21.88 -21.18 -35.64
C VAL A 545 -22.61 -20.48 -36.80
N ALA A 546 -21.96 -19.50 -37.42
CA ALA A 546 -22.45 -18.92 -38.64
C ALA A 546 -22.58 -20.10 -39.62
N ARG A 547 -23.85 -20.54 -39.87
CA ARG A 547 -24.12 -21.52 -40.90
C ARG A 547 -23.42 -21.02 -42.14
N PRO A 548 -22.61 -21.86 -42.83
CA PRO A 548 -22.11 -21.50 -44.15
C PRO A 548 -23.32 -21.06 -44.96
N ARG A 549 -23.30 -19.87 -45.51
CA ARG A 549 -24.23 -19.50 -46.57
C ARG A 549 -24.08 -20.59 -47.62
N ALA A 550 -25.11 -21.41 -47.78
CA ALA A 550 -25.20 -22.32 -48.90
C ALA A 550 -24.93 -21.50 -50.14
N ALA A 551 -23.86 -21.85 -50.86
CA ALA A 551 -23.59 -21.30 -52.17
C ALA A 551 -24.84 -21.59 -52.95
N ALA A 552 -25.56 -20.56 -53.37
CA ALA A 552 -26.62 -20.68 -54.34
C ALA A 552 -25.95 -21.27 -55.61
N ALA A 553 -26.17 -22.54 -55.83
CA ALA A 553 -25.84 -23.18 -57.07
C ALA A 553 -26.69 -22.48 -58.14
N GLY A 554 -26.06 -21.54 -58.84
CA GLY A 554 -26.64 -21.02 -60.07
C GLY A 554 -26.51 -22.12 -61.13
N VAL A 555 -27.61 -22.75 -61.38
CA VAL A 555 -27.81 -23.47 -62.64
C VAL A 555 -28.03 -22.37 -63.66
N GLU A 556 -27.05 -22.07 -64.45
CA GLU A 556 -27.23 -21.41 -65.74
C GLU A 556 -27.14 -22.45 -66.82
N GLU A 557 -28.30 -22.72 -67.34
CA GLU A 557 -28.59 -23.47 -68.52
C GLU A 557 -28.13 -22.68 -69.75
N SER A 558 -27.15 -23.19 -70.44
CA SER A 558 -26.76 -22.71 -71.76
C SER A 558 -27.83 -23.08 -72.77
N ALA A 559 -28.45 -22.10 -73.37
CA ALA A 559 -29.10 -22.31 -74.66
C ALA A 559 -29.16 -21.01 -75.48
N ARG A 560 -28.54 -21.08 -76.64
CA ARG A 560 -28.83 -20.37 -77.95
C ARG A 560 -28.33 -18.90 -78.05
N ALA A 561 -27.45 -18.68 -78.98
CA ALA A 561 -27.27 -18.49 -80.38
C ALA A 561 -25.95 -17.79 -80.58
#